data_99b71ef870ed11b45b223c5157a0364f
#
_entry.id   99b71ef870ed11b45b223c5157a0364f
#
_cell.length_a   1.000
_cell.length_b   1.000
_cell.length_c   1.000
_cell.angle_alpha   90.00
_cell.angle_beta   90.00
_cell.angle_gamma   90.00
#
_symmetry.space_group_name_H-M   'P 1'
#
loop_
_entity.id
_entity.type
_entity.pdbx_description
1 polymer ?
#
loop_
_entity_poly.entity_id
_entity_poly.type
_entity_poly.pdbx_seq_one_letter_code
_entity_poly.pdbx_strand_id
1 'polypeptide(L)'
;MSPVRHLKDGAHENQLSKSRLLLAVDKLTAQHPNCEYFPSYEIVLDELRDYRFFAEDMAHPTALAVDYIWEKFSGTYFSDKTINGIKEYEKIVKTEKHRPSNPESEQYISLLEKIKNDKINWTKNFKS
;
A
#
# COMPACT_ATOMS: atom_id res chain seq x y z
N MET A 1 11.61 -0.19 -5.51
CA MET A 1 11.70 -1.55 -6.13
C MET A 1 10.88 -2.53 -5.30
N SER A 2 10.32 -3.61 -5.90
CA SER A 2 9.52 -4.60 -5.16
C SER A 2 10.36 -5.40 -4.16
N PRO A 3 9.90 -5.56 -2.90
CA PRO A 3 10.58 -6.39 -1.91
C PRO A 3 10.35 -7.90 -2.10
N VAL A 4 9.41 -8.31 -2.94
CA VAL A 4 9.09 -9.72 -3.20
C VAL A 4 10.31 -10.45 -3.78
N ARG A 5 10.59 -11.64 -3.25
CA ARG A 5 11.69 -12.51 -3.71
C ARG A 5 11.23 -13.37 -4.89
N HIS A 6 12.09 -13.52 -5.89
CA HIS A 6 11.84 -14.41 -7.03
C HIS A 6 12.52 -15.77 -6.80
N LEU A 7 11.84 -16.65 -6.04
CA LEU A 7 12.41 -17.89 -5.54
C LEU A 7 12.76 -18.91 -6.65
N LYS A 8 12.05 -18.87 -7.78
CA LYS A 8 12.28 -19.81 -8.90
C LYS A 8 13.68 -19.72 -9.48
N ASP A 9 14.28 -18.54 -9.44
CA ASP A 9 15.61 -18.30 -10.01
C ASP A 9 16.73 -18.59 -8.99
N GLY A 10 16.37 -18.87 -7.74
CA GLY A 10 17.31 -19.05 -6.63
C GLY A 10 17.83 -17.71 -6.07
N ALA A 11 18.47 -17.79 -4.90
CA ALA A 11 18.88 -16.60 -4.14
C ALA A 11 19.90 -15.73 -4.89
N HIS A 12 20.86 -16.34 -5.55
CA HIS A 12 21.92 -15.63 -6.26
C HIS A 12 21.38 -14.86 -7.47
N GLU A 13 20.62 -15.52 -8.34
CA GLU A 13 20.03 -14.88 -9.52
C GLU A 13 18.99 -13.80 -9.15
N ASN A 14 18.24 -14.03 -8.08
CA ASN A 14 17.37 -12.99 -7.54
C ASN A 14 18.15 -11.73 -7.16
N GLN A 15 19.31 -11.86 -6.49
CA GLN A 15 20.15 -10.70 -6.13
C GLN A 15 20.75 -10.03 -7.36
N LEU A 16 21.22 -10.78 -8.34
CA LEU A 16 21.71 -10.21 -9.60
C LEU A 16 20.62 -9.45 -10.34
N SER A 17 19.39 -10.00 -10.39
CA SER A 17 18.22 -9.31 -10.96
C SER A 17 17.91 -8.01 -10.23
N LYS A 18 17.88 -8.01 -8.90
CA LYS A 18 17.67 -6.82 -8.09
C LYS A 18 18.76 -5.76 -8.29
N SER A 19 20.01 -6.18 -8.37
CA SER A 19 21.15 -5.28 -8.61
C SER A 19 21.05 -4.58 -9.97
N ARG A 20 20.64 -5.29 -11.02
CA ARG A 20 20.41 -4.70 -12.35
C ARG A 20 19.29 -3.66 -12.31
N LEU A 21 18.18 -3.95 -11.58
CA LEU A 21 17.08 -3.02 -11.39
C LEU A 21 17.49 -1.78 -10.59
N LEU A 22 18.30 -1.93 -9.54
CA LEU A 22 18.81 -0.79 -8.75
C LEU A 22 19.66 0.14 -9.62
N LEU A 23 20.59 -0.42 -10.42
CA LEU A 23 21.42 0.39 -11.33
C LEU A 23 20.56 1.10 -12.39
N ALA A 24 19.51 0.44 -12.89
CA ALA A 24 18.60 1.06 -13.85
C ALA A 24 17.78 2.21 -13.21
N VAL A 25 17.29 2.01 -11.99
CA VAL A 25 16.56 3.04 -11.23
C VAL A 25 17.46 4.22 -10.90
N ASP A 26 18.68 3.99 -10.43
CA ASP A 26 19.68 5.02 -10.15
C ASP A 26 19.92 5.89 -11.39
N LYS A 27 20.15 5.27 -12.54
CA LYS A 27 20.31 5.99 -13.81
C LYS A 27 19.08 6.79 -14.21
N LEU A 28 17.89 6.25 -14.02
CA LEU A 28 16.63 6.96 -14.33
C LEU A 28 16.41 8.17 -13.45
N THR A 29 16.61 8.02 -12.14
CA THR A 29 16.44 9.14 -11.20
C THR A 29 17.49 10.24 -11.41
N ALA A 30 18.72 9.85 -11.77
CA ALA A 30 19.77 10.83 -12.11
C ALA A 30 19.46 11.62 -13.40
N GLN A 31 18.75 11.02 -14.37
CA GLN A 31 18.43 11.66 -15.66
C GLN A 31 17.10 12.41 -15.66
N HIS A 32 16.20 12.09 -14.74
CA HIS A 32 14.83 12.63 -14.71
C HIS A 32 14.50 13.25 -13.35
N PRO A 33 14.61 14.58 -13.20
CA PRO A 33 14.39 15.27 -11.91
C PRO A 33 12.97 15.12 -11.33
N ASN A 34 12.01 14.69 -12.15
CA ASN A 34 10.63 14.39 -11.74
C ASN A 34 10.42 12.93 -11.33
N CYS A 35 11.48 12.13 -11.28
CA CYS A 35 11.45 10.75 -10.84
C CYS A 35 12.19 10.60 -9.52
N GLU A 36 11.56 9.95 -8.56
CA GLU A 36 12.14 9.62 -7.27
C GLU A 36 12.12 8.12 -7.01
N TYR A 37 13.05 7.65 -6.21
CA TYR A 37 13.10 6.27 -5.78
C TYR A 37 12.65 6.11 -4.35
N PHE A 38 11.61 5.30 -4.13
CA PHE A 38 11.22 4.89 -2.79
C PHE A 38 11.85 3.52 -2.45
N PRO A 39 12.64 3.42 -1.37
CA PRO A 39 13.49 2.26 -1.09
C PRO A 39 12.74 1.12 -0.37
N SER A 40 11.59 0.69 -0.91
CA SER A 40 10.78 -0.38 -0.28
C SER A 40 11.50 -1.73 -0.20
N TYR A 41 12.43 -1.99 -1.11
CA TYR A 41 13.27 -3.21 -1.07
C TYR A 41 14.26 -3.17 0.09
N GLU A 42 14.93 -2.05 0.27
CA GLU A 42 15.91 -1.83 1.32
C GLU A 42 15.23 -1.80 2.70
N ILE A 43 14.05 -1.19 2.81
CA ILE A 43 13.27 -1.21 4.06
C ILE A 43 13.00 -2.65 4.51
N VAL A 44 12.62 -3.55 3.59
CA VAL A 44 12.39 -4.96 3.94
C VAL A 44 13.68 -5.66 4.32
N LEU A 45 14.79 -5.39 3.63
CA LEU A 45 16.06 -6.04 3.91
C LEU A 45 16.73 -5.53 5.19
N ASP A 46 16.59 -4.26 5.49
CA ASP A 46 17.35 -3.61 6.56
C ASP A 46 16.53 -3.39 7.84
N GLU A 47 15.26 -2.98 7.72
CA GLU A 47 14.42 -2.71 8.88
C GLU A 47 13.54 -3.91 9.27
N LEU A 48 13.06 -4.70 8.28
CA LEU A 48 12.10 -5.79 8.47
C LEU A 48 12.76 -7.18 8.33
N ARG A 49 13.83 -7.41 9.08
CA ARG A 49 14.66 -8.63 8.98
C ARG A 49 14.07 -9.87 9.64
N ASP A 50 13.02 -9.74 10.42
CA ASP A 50 12.40 -10.83 11.18
C ASP A 50 11.42 -11.63 10.30
N TYR A 51 11.33 -12.94 10.53
CA TYR A 51 10.42 -13.84 9.83
C TYR A 51 8.94 -13.44 9.91
N ARG A 52 8.51 -12.77 10.98
CA ARG A 52 7.13 -12.26 11.12
C ARG A 52 6.72 -11.27 10.02
N PHE A 53 7.65 -10.72 9.29
CA PHE A 53 7.40 -9.81 8.18
C PHE A 53 7.27 -10.51 6.83
N PHE A 54 7.52 -11.83 6.79
CA PHE A 54 7.36 -12.66 5.61
C PHE A 54 6.18 -13.61 5.76
N ALA A 55 5.41 -13.79 4.68
CA ALA A 55 4.35 -14.79 4.61
C ALA A 55 4.95 -16.22 4.69
N GLU A 56 4.09 -17.24 4.79
CA GLU A 56 4.52 -18.64 4.89
C GLU A 56 5.42 -19.10 3.73
N ASP A 57 5.28 -18.49 2.56
CA ASP A 57 6.11 -18.78 1.37
C ASP A 57 7.51 -18.15 1.45
N MET A 58 7.81 -17.37 2.47
CA MET A 58 9.09 -16.68 2.68
C MET A 58 9.50 -15.74 1.53
N ALA A 59 8.59 -15.44 0.63
CA ALA A 59 8.81 -14.59 -0.54
C ALA A 59 8.03 -13.29 -0.47
N HIS A 60 6.78 -13.36 -0.04
CA HIS A 60 5.89 -12.21 0.04
C HIS A 60 5.94 -11.56 1.44
N PRO A 61 5.83 -10.22 1.53
CA PRO A 61 5.69 -9.54 2.81
C PRO A 61 4.30 -9.84 3.42
N THR A 62 4.22 -9.88 4.75
CA THR A 62 2.95 -9.94 5.48
C THR A 62 2.21 -8.61 5.40
N ALA A 63 0.92 -8.60 5.80
CA ALA A 63 0.14 -7.38 5.92
C ALA A 63 0.84 -6.36 6.85
N LEU A 64 1.42 -6.81 7.96
CA LEU A 64 2.17 -5.95 8.88
C LEU A 64 3.36 -5.25 8.20
N ALA A 65 4.10 -5.97 7.34
CA ALA A 65 5.21 -5.38 6.59
C ALA A 65 4.70 -4.40 5.52
N VAL A 66 3.60 -4.72 4.86
CA VAL A 66 2.96 -3.82 3.88
C VAL A 66 2.48 -2.54 4.54
N ASP A 67 1.83 -2.62 5.70
CA ASP A 67 1.34 -1.46 6.46
C ASP A 67 2.51 -0.56 6.88
N TYR A 68 3.62 -1.15 7.36
CA TYR A 68 4.82 -0.39 7.71
C TYR A 68 5.42 0.35 6.52
N ILE A 69 5.56 -0.32 5.36
CA ILE A 69 6.07 0.30 4.13
C ILE A 69 5.12 1.40 3.66
N TRP A 70 3.81 1.16 3.76
CA TRP A 70 2.79 2.15 3.40
C TRP A 70 2.86 3.40 4.26
N GLU A 71 3.05 3.25 5.57
CA GLU A 71 3.22 4.37 6.50
C GLU A 71 4.43 5.22 6.13
N LYS A 72 5.58 4.60 5.85
CA LYS A 72 6.79 5.28 5.39
C LYS A 72 6.57 5.99 4.06
N PHE A 73 5.94 5.31 3.09
CA PHE A 73 5.65 5.87 1.77
C PHE A 73 4.71 7.07 1.86
N SER A 74 3.59 6.90 2.54
CA SER A 74 2.60 7.96 2.66
C SER A 74 3.12 9.16 3.45
N GLY A 75 3.91 8.94 4.50
CA GLY A 75 4.56 10.00 5.27
C GLY A 75 5.63 10.77 4.49
N THR A 76 6.22 10.15 3.45
CA THR A 76 7.22 10.80 2.59
C THR A 76 6.58 11.63 1.48
N TYR A 77 5.53 11.11 0.83
CA TYR A 77 5.02 11.68 -0.42
C TYR A 77 3.66 12.37 -0.30
N PHE A 78 2.90 12.11 0.76
CA PHE A 78 1.55 12.64 0.86
C PHE A 78 1.47 13.80 1.86
N SER A 79 0.70 14.81 1.50
CA SER A 79 0.37 15.89 2.41
C SER A 79 -0.57 15.40 3.53
N ASP A 80 -0.61 16.11 4.65
CA ASP A 80 -1.55 15.84 5.75
C ASP A 80 -3.00 15.82 5.26
N LYS A 81 -3.36 16.70 4.32
CA LYS A 81 -4.70 16.72 3.67
C LYS A 81 -4.97 15.37 3.00
N THR A 82 -4.00 14.85 2.25
CA THR A 82 -4.13 13.57 1.54
C THR A 82 -4.24 12.41 2.52
N ILE A 83 -3.38 12.36 3.54
CA ILE A 83 -3.40 11.33 4.57
C ILE A 83 -4.73 11.30 5.31
N ASN A 84 -5.25 12.46 5.70
CA ASN A 84 -6.55 12.57 6.37
C ASN A 84 -7.70 12.14 5.46
N GLY A 85 -7.68 12.53 4.19
CA GLY A 85 -8.67 12.09 3.21
C GLY A 85 -8.67 10.57 2.99
N ILE A 86 -7.50 9.94 2.94
CA ILE A 86 -7.38 8.47 2.87
C ILE A 86 -8.01 7.83 4.10
N LYS A 87 -7.68 8.29 5.31
CA LYS A 87 -8.24 7.77 6.57
C LYS A 87 -9.77 7.90 6.64
N GLU A 88 -10.32 8.99 6.12
CA GLU A 88 -11.78 9.18 6.02
C GLU A 88 -12.39 8.17 5.05
N TYR A 89 -11.80 7.99 3.87
CA TYR A 89 -12.28 7.04 2.88
C TYR A 89 -12.20 5.58 3.36
N GLU A 90 -11.13 5.22 4.06
CA GLU A 90 -10.97 3.90 4.67
C GLU A 90 -12.10 3.56 5.66
N LYS A 91 -12.58 4.54 6.44
CA LYS A 91 -13.74 4.36 7.32
C LYS A 91 -15.01 4.02 6.53
N ILE A 92 -15.23 4.72 5.40
CA ILE A 92 -16.36 4.46 4.51
C ILE A 92 -16.28 3.04 3.94
N VAL A 93 -15.11 2.65 3.42
CA VAL A 93 -14.87 1.31 2.86
C VAL A 93 -15.00 0.22 3.94
N LYS A 94 -14.52 0.46 5.15
CA LYS A 94 -14.67 -0.48 6.27
C LYS A 94 -16.15 -0.71 6.62
N THR A 95 -16.93 0.36 6.62
CA THR A 95 -18.38 0.27 6.86
C THR A 95 -19.10 -0.49 5.74
N GLU A 96 -18.70 -0.28 4.48
CA GLU A 96 -19.25 -0.99 3.31
C GLU A 96 -18.94 -2.50 3.33
N LYS A 97 -17.76 -2.88 3.79
CA LYS A 97 -17.35 -4.29 3.89
C LYS A 97 -18.04 -5.05 5.04
N HIS A 98 -18.72 -4.35 5.93
CA HIS A 98 -19.46 -4.98 7.01
C HIS A 98 -20.67 -5.74 6.44
N ARG A 99 -20.66 -7.07 6.57
CA ARG A 99 -21.78 -7.92 6.14
C ARG A 99 -22.84 -7.96 7.26
N PRO A 100 -24.10 -7.54 6.98
CA PRO A 100 -25.15 -7.58 7.97
C PRO A 100 -25.65 -9.02 8.14
N SER A 101 -26.20 -9.32 9.30
CA SER A 101 -26.90 -10.58 9.56
C SER A 101 -28.21 -10.68 8.78
N ASN A 102 -28.84 -9.53 8.45
CA ASN A 102 -30.05 -9.45 7.63
C ASN A 102 -29.90 -8.38 6.54
N PRO A 103 -29.60 -8.79 5.27
CA PRO A 103 -29.39 -7.86 4.16
C PRO A 103 -30.64 -7.09 3.71
N GLU A 104 -31.85 -7.57 4.08
CA GLU A 104 -33.13 -6.97 3.68
C GLU A 104 -33.69 -6.03 4.75
N SER A 105 -32.98 -5.80 5.85
CA SER A 105 -33.41 -4.89 6.90
C SER A 105 -33.41 -3.44 6.42
N GLU A 106 -34.43 -2.68 6.81
CA GLU A 106 -34.51 -1.24 6.53
C GLU A 106 -33.27 -0.46 7.03
N GLN A 107 -32.70 -0.92 8.14
CA GLN A 107 -31.46 -0.36 8.70
C GLN A 107 -30.28 -0.54 7.76
N TYR A 108 -30.18 -1.70 7.09
CA TYR A 108 -29.08 -1.95 6.14
C TYR A 108 -29.27 -1.17 4.84
N ILE A 109 -30.50 -1.05 4.34
CA ILE A 109 -30.81 -0.24 3.15
C ILE A 109 -30.44 1.23 3.42
N SER A 110 -30.85 1.77 4.57
CA SER A 110 -30.47 3.14 4.99
C SER A 110 -28.96 3.32 5.12
N LEU A 111 -28.23 2.30 5.63
CA LEU A 111 -26.76 2.32 5.72
C LEU A 111 -26.11 2.37 4.33
N LEU A 112 -26.61 1.60 3.37
CA LEU A 112 -26.09 1.63 1.99
C LEU A 112 -26.29 3.00 1.33
N GLU A 113 -27.43 3.63 1.53
CA GLU A 113 -27.69 4.99 1.04
C GLU A 113 -26.72 6.01 1.68
N LYS A 114 -26.51 5.90 2.99
CA LYS A 114 -25.54 6.73 3.70
C LYS A 114 -24.13 6.55 3.13
N ILE A 115 -23.66 5.31 2.96
CA ILE A 115 -22.34 5.01 2.38
C ILE A 115 -22.19 5.63 0.99
N LYS A 116 -23.22 5.52 0.15
CA LYS A 116 -23.24 6.13 -1.19
C LYS A 116 -23.09 7.66 -1.12
N ASN A 117 -23.83 8.30 -0.23
CA ASN A 117 -23.76 9.75 -0.03
C ASN A 117 -22.39 10.17 0.53
N ASP A 118 -21.85 9.43 1.48
CA ASP A 118 -20.52 9.70 2.07
C ASP A 118 -19.41 9.62 0.99
N LYS A 119 -19.46 8.62 0.10
CA LYS A 119 -18.54 8.52 -1.05
C LYS A 119 -18.63 9.71 -2.00
N ILE A 120 -19.86 10.14 -2.31
CA ILE A 120 -20.10 11.31 -3.19
C ILE A 120 -19.53 12.58 -2.54
N ASN A 121 -19.81 12.80 -1.27
CA ASN A 121 -19.35 13.97 -0.52
C ASN A 121 -17.84 13.98 -0.40
N TRP A 122 -17.23 12.84 -0.06
CA TRP A 122 -15.77 12.69 -0.01
C TRP A 122 -15.13 13.05 -1.37
N THR A 123 -15.69 12.52 -2.46
CA THR A 123 -15.17 12.79 -3.82
C THR A 123 -15.24 14.29 -4.18
N LYS A 124 -16.30 14.98 -3.79
CA LYS A 124 -16.44 16.43 -4.01
C LYS A 124 -15.42 17.23 -3.21
N ASN A 125 -15.27 16.90 -1.93
CA ASN A 125 -14.38 17.62 -1.02
C ASN A 125 -12.90 17.37 -1.29
N PHE A 126 -12.54 16.18 -1.81
CA PHE A 126 -11.16 15.82 -2.07
C PHE A 126 -10.64 16.31 -3.43
N LYS A 127 -11.53 16.54 -4.41
CA LYS A 127 -11.17 17.07 -5.74
C LYS A 127 -11.06 18.60 -5.78
N SER A 128 -11.53 19.28 -4.74
CA SER A 128 -11.40 20.74 -4.57
C SER A 128 -10.15 21.06 -3.75
#